data_ff4dc052078d3c4174b97ec0ab9880ff
#
_entry.id   ff4dc052078d3c4174b97ec0ab9880ff
#
_cell.length_a   1.000
_cell.length_b   1.000
_cell.length_c   1.000
_cell.angle_alpha   90.00
_cell.angle_beta   90.00
_cell.angle_gamma   90.00
#
_symmetry.space_group_name_H-M   'P 1'
#
loop_
_entity.id
_entity.type
_entity.pdbx_description
1 polymer ?
#
loop_
_entity_poly.entity_id
_entity_poly.type
_entity_poly.pdbx_seq_one_letter_code
_entity_poly.pdbx_strand_id
1 'polypeptide(L)'
;MEDIVLVYSARKVDYNVLTVACFEEANKGDEVAIELLTEMADNLARSAASAVVRLDLGETPEVVLAGSVYVKGSCPVLVNEVKKRIDMYANKKCNTKVLTVPPATGAIVWAYELATGEYPSLQKRMEFVRTVEAKLK
;
A
#
# COMPACT_ATOMS: atom_id res chain seq x y z
N MET A 1 -23.86 22.72 5.27
CA MET A 1 -23.83 21.35 4.69
C MET A 1 -23.94 21.34 3.17
N GLU A 2 -24.73 22.24 2.58
CA GLU A 2 -24.87 22.39 1.11
C GLU A 2 -23.54 22.75 0.41
N ASP A 3 -22.70 23.57 1.03
CA ASP A 3 -21.40 23.99 0.46
C ASP A 3 -20.42 22.84 0.26
N ILE A 4 -20.43 21.81 1.13
CA ILE A 4 -19.56 20.64 1.02
C ILE A 4 -19.91 19.83 -0.22
N VAL A 5 -21.19 19.64 -0.51
CA VAL A 5 -21.66 18.91 -1.69
C VAL A 5 -21.26 19.63 -2.97
N LEU A 6 -21.37 20.97 -3.00
CA LEU A 6 -20.98 21.79 -4.15
C LEU A 6 -19.47 21.77 -4.38
N VAL A 7 -18.66 21.84 -3.34
CA VAL A 7 -17.20 21.77 -3.42
C VAL A 7 -16.77 20.39 -3.92
N TYR A 8 -17.39 19.31 -3.44
CA TYR A 8 -17.14 17.95 -3.87
C TYR A 8 -17.51 17.72 -5.33
N SER A 9 -18.73 18.13 -5.72
CA SER A 9 -19.23 17.96 -7.10
C SER A 9 -18.45 18.78 -8.12
N ALA A 10 -17.92 19.95 -7.71
CA ALA A 10 -17.08 20.80 -8.55
C ALA A 10 -15.62 20.34 -8.66
N ARG A 11 -15.24 19.21 -8.03
CA ARG A 11 -13.85 18.69 -7.96
C ARG A 11 -12.84 19.73 -7.47
N LYS A 12 -13.26 20.61 -6.57
CA LYS A 12 -12.40 21.67 -5.98
C LYS A 12 -11.60 21.21 -4.76
N VAL A 13 -11.76 19.93 -4.37
CA VAL A 13 -11.03 19.35 -3.24
C VAL A 13 -9.78 18.65 -3.76
N ASP A 14 -8.63 19.05 -3.25
CA ASP A 14 -7.39 18.29 -3.45
C ASP A 14 -7.35 17.14 -2.44
N TYR A 15 -7.69 15.94 -2.92
CA TYR A 15 -7.69 14.72 -2.09
C TYR A 15 -6.30 14.36 -1.56
N ASN A 16 -5.22 14.75 -2.23
CA ASN A 16 -3.87 14.49 -1.73
C ASN A 16 -3.60 15.30 -0.47
N VAL A 17 -4.00 16.58 -0.47
CA VAL A 17 -3.88 17.46 0.71
C VAL A 17 -4.70 16.91 1.87
N LEU A 18 -5.94 16.48 1.62
CA LEU A 18 -6.78 15.89 2.67
C LEU A 18 -6.21 14.59 3.22
N THR A 19 -5.67 13.74 2.34
CA THR A 19 -5.05 12.47 2.76
C THR A 19 -3.84 12.73 3.65
N VAL A 20 -2.96 13.67 3.26
CA VAL A 20 -1.78 14.03 4.05
C VAL A 20 -2.20 14.59 5.40
N ALA A 21 -3.15 15.53 5.43
CA ALA A 21 -3.67 16.10 6.67
C ALA A 21 -4.25 15.02 7.61
N CYS A 22 -5.05 14.10 7.08
CA CYS A 22 -5.59 13.00 7.87
C CYS A 22 -4.49 12.13 8.49
N PHE A 23 -3.43 11.82 7.74
CA PHE A 23 -2.30 11.05 8.25
C PHE A 23 -1.52 11.80 9.33
N GLU A 24 -1.29 13.10 9.13
CA GLU A 24 -0.61 13.94 10.11
C GLU A 24 -1.39 14.03 11.41
N GLU A 25 -2.70 14.25 11.36
CA GLU A 25 -3.54 14.31 12.55
C GLU A 25 -3.65 12.95 13.25
N ALA A 26 -3.79 11.86 12.53
CA ALA A 26 -3.76 10.52 13.12
C ALA A 26 -2.43 10.21 13.82
N ASN A 27 -1.30 10.64 13.25
CA ASN A 27 0.02 10.50 13.88
C ASN A 27 0.18 11.35 15.16
N LYS A 28 -0.61 12.42 15.30
CA LYS A 28 -0.68 13.25 16.52
C LYS A 28 -1.65 12.66 17.56
N GLY A 29 -2.43 11.65 17.21
CA GLY A 29 -3.37 11.01 18.09
C GLY A 29 -4.81 11.53 18.00
N ASP A 30 -5.16 12.27 16.93
CA ASP A 30 -6.54 12.69 16.70
C ASP A 30 -7.45 11.46 16.51
N GLU A 31 -8.46 11.35 17.36
CA GLU A 31 -9.34 10.16 17.42
C GLU A 31 -10.18 10.00 16.16
N VAL A 32 -10.64 11.09 15.56
CA VAL A 32 -11.46 11.06 14.34
C VAL A 32 -10.62 10.61 13.14
N ALA A 33 -9.41 11.14 13.01
CA ALA A 33 -8.48 10.73 11.96
C ALA A 33 -8.09 9.25 12.11
N ILE A 34 -7.86 8.77 13.34
CA ILE A 34 -7.59 7.37 13.63
C ILE A 34 -8.78 6.49 13.27
N GLU A 35 -10.00 6.89 13.58
CA GLU A 35 -11.23 6.16 13.23
C GLU A 35 -11.37 6.02 11.71
N LEU A 36 -11.18 7.09 10.95
CA LEU A 36 -11.21 7.08 9.48
C LEU A 36 -10.18 6.13 8.89
N LEU A 37 -8.94 6.17 9.40
CA LEU A 37 -7.87 5.26 8.95
C LEU A 37 -8.12 3.81 9.36
N THR A 38 -8.78 3.59 10.48
CA THR A 38 -9.18 2.26 10.94
C THR A 38 -10.24 1.65 10.02
N GLU A 39 -11.22 2.43 9.60
CA GLU A 39 -12.22 2.00 8.62
C GLU A 39 -11.59 1.70 7.25
N MET A 40 -10.70 2.57 6.79
CA MET A 40 -9.92 2.31 5.57
C MET A 40 -9.10 1.02 5.67
N ALA A 41 -8.43 0.80 6.80
CA ALA A 41 -7.66 -0.41 7.06
C ALA A 41 -8.53 -1.67 7.05
N ASP A 42 -9.75 -1.59 7.59
CA ASP A 42 -10.71 -2.68 7.61
C ASP A 42 -11.09 -3.13 6.19
N ASN A 43 -11.43 -2.18 5.32
CA ASN A 43 -11.81 -2.44 3.94
C ASN A 43 -10.65 -3.07 3.14
N LEU A 44 -9.44 -2.54 3.29
CA LEU A 44 -8.23 -3.07 2.63
C LEU A 44 -7.90 -4.48 3.12
N ALA A 45 -7.98 -4.70 4.43
CA ALA A 45 -7.67 -5.99 5.04
C ALA A 45 -8.68 -7.08 4.65
N ARG A 46 -9.98 -6.77 4.56
CA ARG A 46 -11.00 -7.71 4.08
C ARG A 46 -10.72 -8.17 2.65
N SER A 47 -10.33 -7.24 1.77
CA SER A 47 -9.99 -7.55 0.39
C SER A 47 -8.77 -8.47 0.31
N ALA A 48 -7.69 -8.13 1.03
CA ALA A 48 -6.46 -8.93 1.05
C ALA A 48 -6.68 -10.32 1.68
N ALA A 49 -7.34 -10.39 2.82
CA ALA A 49 -7.64 -11.65 3.50
C ALA A 49 -8.53 -12.57 2.65
N SER A 50 -9.50 -12.02 1.92
CA SER A 50 -10.33 -12.80 0.99
C SER A 50 -9.49 -13.49 -0.09
N ALA A 51 -8.46 -12.80 -0.61
CA ALA A 51 -7.54 -13.39 -1.57
C ALA A 51 -6.68 -14.49 -0.92
N VAL A 52 -6.14 -14.23 0.27
CA VAL A 52 -5.33 -15.20 1.04
C VAL A 52 -6.10 -16.50 1.29
N VAL A 53 -7.38 -16.38 1.71
CA VAL A 53 -8.21 -17.54 2.00
C VAL A 53 -8.58 -18.32 0.74
N ARG A 54 -8.93 -17.61 -0.35
CA ARG A 54 -9.39 -18.24 -1.59
C ARG A 54 -8.29 -18.92 -2.38
N LEU A 55 -7.06 -18.40 -2.32
CA LEU A 55 -5.94 -18.88 -3.13
C LEU A 55 -5.10 -19.96 -2.42
N ASP A 56 -5.43 -20.30 -1.17
CA ASP A 56 -4.69 -21.26 -0.35
C ASP A 56 -3.16 -21.06 -0.42
N LEU A 57 -2.72 -19.87 -0.07
CA LEU A 57 -1.32 -19.43 -0.21
C LEU A 57 -0.37 -20.02 0.87
N GLY A 58 -0.70 -21.20 1.40
CA GLY A 58 0.11 -21.88 2.41
C GLY A 58 -0.09 -21.33 3.84
N GLU A 59 0.79 -21.75 4.75
CA GLU A 59 0.64 -21.46 6.20
C GLU A 59 0.95 -20.02 6.56
N THR A 60 1.95 -19.41 5.91
CA THR A 60 2.38 -18.02 6.18
C THR A 60 2.48 -17.26 4.86
N PRO A 61 1.34 -16.85 4.28
CA PRO A 61 1.31 -16.15 3.01
C PRO A 61 2.00 -14.79 3.09
N GLU A 62 2.65 -14.40 1.99
CA GLU A 62 3.24 -13.08 1.86
C GLU A 62 2.21 -12.10 1.29
N VAL A 63 1.98 -10.99 2.00
CA VAL A 63 1.09 -9.91 1.56
C VAL A 63 1.91 -8.64 1.39
N VAL A 64 1.89 -8.06 0.20
CA VAL A 64 2.65 -6.87 -0.13
C VAL A 64 1.73 -5.66 -0.22
N LEU A 65 1.96 -4.68 0.65
CA LEU A 65 1.28 -3.38 0.60
C LEU A 65 2.07 -2.46 -0.34
N ALA A 66 1.49 -2.17 -1.50
CA ALA A 66 2.10 -1.33 -2.52
C ALA A 66 1.30 -0.03 -2.71
N GLY A 67 2.00 1.06 -2.97
CA GLY A 67 1.39 2.35 -3.27
C GLY A 67 1.94 3.51 -2.45
N SER A 68 1.77 4.73 -2.98
CA SER A 68 2.28 5.95 -2.35
C SER A 68 1.72 6.22 -0.96
N VAL A 69 0.52 5.77 -0.69
CA VAL A 69 -0.15 5.88 0.62
C VAL A 69 0.67 5.23 1.72
N TYR A 70 1.27 4.07 1.46
CA TYR A 70 2.08 3.35 2.45
C TYR A 70 3.51 3.87 2.56
N VAL A 71 4.08 4.38 1.45
CA VAL A 71 5.49 4.79 1.37
C VAL A 71 5.66 6.26 1.71
N LYS A 72 4.83 7.14 1.10
CA LYS A 72 4.91 8.60 1.31
C LYS A 72 4.09 9.09 2.48
N GLY A 73 3.00 8.41 2.78
CA GLY A 73 2.07 8.80 3.84
C GLY A 73 2.64 8.69 5.24
N SER A 74 3.69 7.88 5.44
CA SER A 74 4.38 7.67 6.73
C SER A 74 3.41 7.53 7.91
N CYS A 75 2.31 6.81 7.72
CA CYS A 75 1.29 6.62 8.74
C CYS A 75 1.35 5.20 9.35
N PRO A 76 2.08 5.01 10.46
CA PRO A 76 2.16 3.71 11.14
C PRO A 76 0.81 3.18 11.59
N VAL A 77 -0.13 4.04 11.95
CA VAL A 77 -1.49 3.67 12.37
C VAL A 77 -2.16 2.84 11.27
N LEU A 78 -2.21 3.35 10.04
CA LEU A 78 -2.81 2.65 8.91
C LEU A 78 -2.13 1.29 8.65
N VAL A 79 -0.80 1.28 8.57
CA VAL A 79 -0.03 0.05 8.26
C VAL A 79 -0.24 -1.02 9.33
N ASN A 80 -0.22 -0.64 10.60
CA ASN A 80 -0.38 -1.56 11.72
C ASN A 80 -1.80 -2.13 11.78
N GLU A 81 -2.82 -1.29 11.58
CA GLU A 81 -4.21 -1.75 11.56
C GLU A 81 -4.49 -2.66 10.35
N VAL A 82 -3.95 -2.37 9.17
CA VAL A 82 -4.07 -3.26 8.01
C VAL A 82 -3.46 -4.64 8.31
N LYS A 83 -2.23 -4.68 8.82
CA LYS A 83 -1.54 -5.95 9.16
C LYS A 83 -2.34 -6.78 10.16
N LYS A 84 -2.74 -6.17 11.27
CA LYS A 84 -3.51 -6.81 12.33
C LYS A 84 -4.82 -7.41 11.82
N ARG A 85 -5.54 -6.67 10.97
CA ARG A 85 -6.83 -7.09 10.44
C ARG A 85 -6.70 -8.14 9.35
N ILE A 86 -5.63 -8.13 8.54
CA ILE A 86 -5.35 -9.22 7.58
C ILE A 86 -5.20 -10.54 8.34
N ASP A 87 -4.36 -10.59 9.37
CA ASP A 87 -4.16 -11.78 10.19
C ASP A 87 -5.48 -12.28 10.80
N MET A 88 -6.29 -11.35 11.31
CA MET A 88 -7.59 -11.64 11.93
C MET A 88 -8.60 -12.23 10.92
N TYR A 89 -8.76 -11.59 9.75
CA TYR A 89 -9.74 -12.03 8.75
C TYR A 89 -9.30 -13.27 7.98
N ALA A 90 -7.99 -13.45 7.76
CA ALA A 90 -7.44 -14.64 7.14
C ALA A 90 -7.40 -15.84 8.11
N ASN A 91 -7.61 -15.61 9.41
CA ASN A 91 -7.46 -16.59 10.48
C ASN A 91 -6.12 -17.34 10.41
N LYS A 92 -5.08 -16.64 10.00
CA LYS A 92 -3.69 -17.13 9.94
C LYS A 92 -2.70 -15.97 9.94
N LYS A 93 -1.48 -16.26 10.35
CA LYS A 93 -0.40 -15.27 10.34
C LYS A 93 0.09 -15.01 8.93
N CYS A 94 0.05 -13.75 8.50
CA CYS A 94 0.55 -13.30 7.20
C CYS A 94 1.87 -12.53 7.35
N ASN A 95 2.79 -12.74 6.42
CA ASN A 95 4.02 -11.95 6.33
C ASN A 95 3.74 -10.67 5.53
N THR A 96 3.16 -9.66 6.21
CA THR A 96 2.76 -8.41 5.56
C THR A 96 3.91 -7.42 5.52
N LYS A 97 4.30 -7.00 4.31
CA LYS A 97 5.41 -6.07 4.04
C LYS A 97 4.94 -4.86 3.26
N VAL A 98 5.53 -3.69 3.52
CA VAL A 98 5.36 -2.51 2.67
C VAL A 98 6.41 -2.55 1.56
N LEU A 99 5.98 -2.38 0.32
CA LEU A 99 6.88 -2.30 -0.83
C LEU A 99 7.58 -0.94 -0.84
N THR A 100 8.89 -0.94 -0.60
CA THR A 100 9.71 0.28 -0.54
C THR A 100 10.40 0.62 -1.84
N VAL A 101 10.47 -0.34 -2.78
CA VAL A 101 11.08 -0.11 -4.10
C VAL A 101 10.06 0.52 -5.07
N PRO A 102 10.52 1.36 -6.02
CA PRO A 102 9.62 1.94 -7.01
C PRO A 102 8.89 0.86 -7.83
N PRO A 103 7.57 0.94 -8.00
CA PRO A 103 6.79 -0.05 -8.77
C PRO A 103 7.28 -0.23 -10.22
N ALA A 104 7.86 0.82 -10.83
CA ALA A 104 8.48 0.76 -12.15
C ALA A 104 9.59 -0.30 -12.26
N THR A 105 10.23 -0.66 -11.15
CA THR A 105 11.23 -1.74 -11.13
C THR A 105 10.62 -3.08 -11.54
N GLY A 106 9.38 -3.36 -11.12
CA GLY A 106 8.65 -4.57 -11.53
C GLY A 106 8.42 -4.65 -13.04
N ALA A 107 8.09 -3.52 -13.67
CA ALA A 107 7.94 -3.44 -15.12
C ALA A 107 9.25 -3.72 -15.86
N ILE A 108 10.39 -3.25 -15.33
CA ILE A 108 11.72 -3.53 -15.92
C ILE A 108 12.07 -5.01 -15.77
N VAL A 109 11.80 -5.62 -14.61
CA VAL A 109 11.99 -7.07 -14.40
C VAL A 109 11.21 -7.87 -15.43
N TRP A 110 9.94 -7.53 -15.62
CA TRP A 110 9.10 -8.20 -16.60
C TRP A 110 9.55 -7.98 -18.04
N ALA A 111 9.91 -6.74 -18.40
CA ALA A 111 10.46 -6.45 -19.73
C ALA A 111 11.75 -7.23 -20.00
N TYR A 112 12.63 -7.36 -19.02
CA TYR A 112 13.84 -8.17 -19.12
C TYR A 112 13.52 -9.64 -19.38
N GLU A 113 12.60 -10.22 -18.61
CA GLU A 113 12.15 -11.61 -18.76
C GLU A 113 11.56 -11.86 -20.16
N LEU A 114 10.72 -10.96 -20.65
CA LEU A 114 10.16 -11.04 -22.00
C LEU A 114 11.25 -10.97 -23.11
N ALA A 115 12.28 -10.15 -22.90
CA ALA A 115 13.33 -9.95 -23.89
C ALA A 115 14.36 -11.08 -23.92
N THR A 116 14.63 -11.71 -22.78
CA THR A 116 15.70 -12.71 -22.63
C THR A 116 15.18 -14.14 -22.47
N GLY A 117 13.92 -14.32 -22.13
CA GLY A 117 13.34 -15.62 -21.75
C GLY A 117 13.76 -16.11 -20.36
N GLU A 118 14.52 -15.29 -19.61
CA GLU A 118 15.07 -15.66 -18.30
C GLU A 118 14.65 -14.65 -17.21
N TYR A 119 14.30 -15.17 -16.01
CA TYR A 119 14.06 -14.31 -14.86
C TYR A 119 15.39 -13.73 -14.33
N PRO A 120 15.50 -12.42 -14.12
CA PRO A 120 16.76 -11.79 -13.74
C PRO A 120 17.24 -12.24 -12.35
N SER A 121 18.55 -12.45 -12.21
CA SER A 121 19.19 -12.76 -10.93
C SER A 121 18.92 -11.68 -9.88
N LEU A 122 19.10 -11.99 -8.59
CA LEU A 122 18.95 -11.03 -7.52
C LEU A 122 19.84 -9.79 -7.73
N GLN A 123 21.08 -10.00 -8.14
CA GLN A 123 22.03 -8.92 -8.41
C GLN A 123 21.52 -7.99 -9.52
N LYS A 124 20.99 -8.57 -10.60
CA LYS A 124 20.43 -7.80 -11.73
C LYS A 124 19.18 -7.01 -11.31
N ARG A 125 18.32 -7.61 -10.50
CA ARG A 125 17.15 -6.90 -9.94
C ARG A 125 17.54 -5.72 -9.06
N MET A 126 18.58 -5.86 -8.23
CA MET A 126 19.11 -4.76 -7.42
C MET A 126 19.71 -3.62 -8.28
N GLU A 127 20.34 -3.96 -9.40
CA GLU A 127 20.81 -2.98 -10.37
C GLU A 127 19.65 -2.17 -10.97
N PHE A 128 18.54 -2.86 -11.33
CA PHE A 128 17.34 -2.21 -11.82
C PHE A 128 16.74 -1.25 -10.77
N VAL A 129 16.64 -1.66 -9.50
CA VAL A 129 16.19 -0.78 -8.41
C VAL A 129 17.01 0.50 -8.37
N ARG A 130 18.35 0.38 -8.30
CA ARG A 130 19.25 1.53 -8.25
C ARG A 130 19.11 2.45 -9.45
N THR A 131 18.95 1.87 -10.64
CA THR A 131 18.77 2.65 -11.89
C THR A 131 17.48 3.43 -11.88
N VAL A 132 16.37 2.82 -11.42
CA VAL A 132 15.07 3.50 -11.32
C VAL A 132 15.12 4.60 -10.26
N GLU A 133 15.66 4.33 -9.09
CA GLU A 133 15.79 5.32 -8.02
C GLU A 133 16.62 6.55 -8.45
N ALA A 134 17.68 6.32 -9.20
CA ALA A 134 18.52 7.40 -9.73
C ALA A 134 17.79 8.28 -10.76
N LYS A 135 16.79 7.74 -11.46
CA LYS A 135 16.00 8.46 -12.48
C LYS A 135 14.76 9.16 -11.91
N LEU A 136 14.31 8.78 -10.71
CA LEU A 136 13.14 9.37 -10.04
C LEU A 136 13.49 10.52 -9.08
N LYS A 137 14.77 10.79 -8.86
CA LYS A 137 15.29 11.96 -8.14
C LYS A 137 15.41 13.16 -9.08
#